data_c35865e74d10d682bfc46d6611b54d42
#
_entry.id   c35865e74d10d682bfc46d6611b54d42
#
_cell.length_a   1.000
_cell.length_b   1.000
_cell.length_c   1.000
_cell.angle_alpha   90.00
_cell.angle_beta   90.00
_cell.angle_gamma   90.00
#
_symmetry.space_group_name_H-M   'P 1'
#
loop_
_entity.id
_entity.type
_entity.pdbx_description
1 polymer ?
#
loop_
_entity_poly.entity_id
_entity_poly.type
_entity_poly.pdbx_seq_one_letter_code
_entity_poly.pdbx_strand_id
1 'polypeptide(L)'
;MDFGGGDEIRFERTGKAGIVTLTRPKALNTLTHGMVKALSAALTAWEDDRGVEVVILKAEGRAFCAGGDILEIYKARQEGKRLIEFFADEYRLNAQIDRFKKPYVSLIDGICMGGGMGISVHGSHRVMTENAVFAMPEVGIGFFPDVGGSYVLPDLGSSFGMYLGLTGNKIEYGDALWSGIATHTVEAAYLPAIAEEIAESGDPGTELREFFRAARRKTDEACLHSIARHFSLGTPQDIVTSLERAAGTDKFAADTLATIRSRSPTGLHVTFRAITAGSTMSMGECMKMEFRIVNRMLQSHDLYEGIRAALIDKGSVPNWQPPRLEDVRPEAIDAFFAPLPEGDLQL
;
A
#
# COMPACT_ATOMS: atom_id res chain seq x y z
N MET A 1 2.54 25.43 9.74
CA MET A 1 3.51 24.82 10.70
C MET A 1 4.61 24.18 9.88
N ASP A 2 5.83 24.17 10.36
CA ASP A 2 6.95 23.55 9.62
C ASP A 2 7.49 22.36 10.41
N PHE A 3 7.45 21.17 9.77
CA PHE A 3 8.00 19.90 10.29
C PHE A 3 9.11 19.36 9.38
N GLY A 4 9.65 20.19 8.48
CA GLY A 4 10.83 19.88 7.65
C GLY A 4 10.53 19.22 6.30
N GLY A 5 9.29 19.21 5.83
CA GLY A 5 8.90 18.60 4.54
C GLY A 5 9.05 19.52 3.32
N GLY A 6 9.52 20.74 3.48
CA GLY A 6 9.63 21.74 2.40
C GLY A 6 8.28 22.03 1.74
N ASP A 7 8.29 22.17 0.39
CA ASP A 7 7.08 22.45 -0.39
C ASP A 7 6.34 21.15 -0.82
N GLU A 8 6.80 19.96 -0.38
CA GLU A 8 6.26 18.69 -0.82
C GLU A 8 5.08 18.20 0.04
N ILE A 9 4.96 18.74 1.26
CA ILE A 9 3.91 18.44 2.22
C ILE A 9 3.66 19.67 3.08
N ARG A 10 2.39 20.01 3.28
CA ARG A 10 1.97 21.20 4.06
C ARG A 10 1.24 20.80 5.32
N PHE A 11 1.49 21.51 6.39
CA PHE A 11 0.88 21.29 7.71
C PHE A 11 0.19 22.56 8.21
N GLU A 12 -1.08 22.42 8.56
CA GLU A 12 -1.91 23.52 9.03
C GLU A 12 -2.66 23.07 10.28
N ARG A 13 -3.03 24.01 11.13
CA ARG A 13 -3.98 23.80 12.21
C ARG A 13 -5.21 24.63 11.95
N THR A 14 -6.36 23.99 11.87
CA THR A 14 -7.66 24.62 11.65
C THR A 14 -8.63 24.07 12.67
N GLY A 15 -9.23 24.95 13.51
CA GLY A 15 -10.09 24.48 14.58
C GLY A 15 -9.40 23.46 15.48
N LYS A 16 -9.97 22.27 15.57
CA LYS A 16 -9.48 21.12 16.33
C LYS A 16 -8.65 20.14 15.50
N ALA A 17 -8.43 20.40 14.21
CA ALA A 17 -7.71 19.50 13.33
C ALA A 17 -6.27 19.93 13.07
N GLY A 18 -5.35 18.95 13.07
CA GLY A 18 -4.09 19.00 12.37
C GLY A 18 -4.30 18.54 10.93
N ILE A 19 -4.15 19.42 9.96
CA ILE A 19 -4.37 19.12 8.54
C ILE A 19 -3.04 18.93 7.85
N VAL A 20 -2.91 17.79 7.17
CA VAL A 20 -1.77 17.43 6.33
C VAL A 20 -2.23 17.43 4.87
N THR A 21 -1.51 18.16 4.01
CA THR A 21 -1.79 18.16 2.57
C THR A 21 -0.55 17.74 1.80
N LEU A 22 -0.66 16.69 0.98
CA LEU A 22 0.40 16.29 0.05
C LEU A 22 0.39 17.25 -1.15
N THR A 23 1.54 17.82 -1.50
CA THR A 23 1.65 18.96 -2.44
C THR A 23 2.60 18.70 -3.59
N ARG A 24 2.77 17.43 -4.01
CA ARG A 24 3.54 17.00 -5.19
C ARG A 24 2.64 16.49 -6.34
N PRO A 25 1.60 17.21 -6.79
CA PRO A 25 0.62 16.68 -7.77
C PRO A 25 1.26 16.28 -9.11
N LYS A 26 2.35 16.92 -9.52
CA LYS A 26 3.09 16.57 -10.75
C LYS A 26 3.77 15.21 -10.67
N ALA A 27 4.15 14.78 -9.47
CA ALA A 27 4.72 13.46 -9.18
C ALA A 27 3.67 12.51 -8.59
N LEU A 28 2.36 12.76 -8.79
CA LEU A 28 1.26 11.96 -8.22
C LEU A 28 1.38 11.78 -6.70
N ASN A 29 1.93 12.77 -6.01
CA ASN A 29 2.17 12.78 -4.57
C ASN A 29 2.98 11.59 -4.05
N THR A 30 3.93 11.06 -4.86
CA THR A 30 4.86 10.03 -4.39
C THR A 30 5.67 10.53 -3.21
N LEU A 31 5.85 9.64 -2.22
CA LEU A 31 6.50 9.96 -0.96
C LEU A 31 8.02 10.09 -1.13
N THR A 32 8.56 11.18 -0.64
CA THR A 32 9.99 11.37 -0.42
C THR A 32 10.34 11.08 1.05
N HIS A 33 11.63 10.85 1.32
CA HIS A 33 12.10 10.66 2.69
C HIS A 33 11.81 11.90 3.58
N GLY A 34 11.88 13.10 2.99
CA GLY A 34 11.52 14.36 3.66
C GLY A 34 10.06 14.38 4.11
N MET A 35 9.13 13.97 3.22
CA MET A 35 7.70 13.88 3.55
C MET A 35 7.41 12.88 4.66
N VAL A 36 8.04 11.69 4.62
CA VAL A 36 7.89 10.65 5.65
C VAL A 36 8.32 11.18 7.03
N LYS A 37 9.49 11.80 7.12
CA LYS A 37 10.00 12.40 8.37
C LYS A 37 9.11 13.52 8.89
N ALA A 38 8.67 14.41 7.99
CA ALA A 38 7.82 15.53 8.34
C ALA A 38 6.46 15.08 8.89
N LEU A 39 5.84 14.08 8.25
CA LEU A 39 4.57 13.50 8.72
C LEU A 39 4.75 12.84 10.09
N SER A 40 5.80 12.05 10.29
CA SER A 40 6.09 11.42 11.59
C SER A 40 6.31 12.45 12.70
N ALA A 41 7.06 13.54 12.41
CA ALA A 41 7.28 14.63 13.36
C ALA A 41 5.98 15.37 13.71
N ALA A 42 5.11 15.61 12.72
CA ALA A 42 3.81 16.23 12.93
C ALA A 42 2.91 15.37 13.82
N LEU A 43 2.82 14.06 13.54
CA LEU A 43 2.03 13.14 14.36
C LEU A 43 2.53 13.10 15.81
N THR A 44 3.86 13.04 16.01
CA THR A 44 4.46 13.08 17.34
C THR A 44 4.09 14.36 18.10
N ALA A 45 4.18 15.52 17.43
CA ALA A 45 3.82 16.80 18.04
C ALA A 45 2.33 16.91 18.35
N TRP A 46 1.47 16.38 17.50
CA TRP A 46 0.02 16.47 17.65
C TRP A 46 -0.59 15.42 18.57
N GLU A 47 0.12 14.32 18.84
CA GLU A 47 -0.40 13.28 19.74
C GLU A 47 -0.68 13.83 21.14
N ASP A 48 0.19 14.68 21.66
CA ASP A 48 0.05 15.28 23.00
C ASP A 48 -0.54 16.72 22.99
N ASP A 49 -0.70 17.34 21.82
CA ASP A 49 -1.31 18.67 21.70
C ASP A 49 -2.82 18.63 21.96
N ARG A 50 -3.27 19.15 23.09
CA ARG A 50 -4.69 19.20 23.45
C ARG A 50 -5.56 20.03 22.50
N GLY A 51 -4.96 20.89 21.70
CA GLY A 51 -5.67 21.69 20.72
C GLY A 51 -5.84 21.00 19.37
N VAL A 52 -5.26 19.79 19.19
CA VAL A 52 -5.49 18.92 18.03
C VAL A 52 -6.25 17.70 18.53
N GLU A 53 -7.50 17.54 18.13
CA GLU A 53 -8.36 16.41 18.50
C GLU A 53 -8.43 15.35 17.38
N VAL A 54 -8.14 15.75 16.14
CA VAL A 54 -8.20 14.89 14.94
C VAL A 54 -7.07 15.28 13.97
N VAL A 55 -6.57 14.30 13.21
CA VAL A 55 -5.65 14.54 12.08
C VAL A 55 -6.39 14.24 10.77
N ILE A 56 -6.29 15.16 9.80
CA ILE A 56 -6.86 15.01 8.46
C ILE A 56 -5.71 14.98 7.45
N LEU A 57 -5.56 13.88 6.71
CA LEU A 57 -4.64 13.75 5.59
C LEU A 57 -5.40 13.87 4.29
N LYS A 58 -4.98 14.79 3.42
CA LYS A 58 -5.52 15.00 2.08
C LYS A 58 -4.41 15.30 1.07
N ALA A 59 -4.74 15.39 -0.20
CA ALA A 59 -3.77 15.60 -1.26
C ALA A 59 -4.27 16.59 -2.31
N GLU A 60 -3.35 17.27 -2.99
CA GLU A 60 -3.65 18.11 -4.15
C GLU A 60 -3.53 17.31 -5.46
N GLY A 61 -4.38 17.63 -6.44
CA GLY A 61 -4.32 17.06 -7.79
C GLY A 61 -5.11 15.77 -7.96
N ARG A 62 -4.77 14.98 -8.97
CA ARG A 62 -5.52 13.80 -9.43
C ARG A 62 -5.18 12.49 -8.73
N ALA A 63 -4.27 12.49 -7.81
CA ALA A 63 -3.85 11.33 -7.04
C ALA A 63 -3.76 11.70 -5.58
N PHE A 64 -4.22 10.81 -4.72
CA PHE A 64 -3.95 10.92 -3.30
C PHE A 64 -2.45 10.68 -3.06
N CYS A 65 -1.94 9.48 -3.35
CA CYS A 65 -0.52 9.15 -3.34
C CYS A 65 -0.26 7.88 -4.15
N ALA A 66 0.66 7.94 -5.11
CA ALA A 66 0.97 6.81 -5.99
C ALA A 66 2.11 5.90 -5.45
N GLY A 67 2.51 6.03 -4.19
CA GLY A 67 3.53 5.20 -3.54
C GLY A 67 4.81 5.95 -3.20
N GLY A 68 5.88 5.22 -2.88
CA GLY A 68 7.21 5.78 -2.71
C GLY A 68 7.83 6.27 -4.02
N ASP A 69 8.81 7.16 -3.95
CA ASP A 69 9.53 7.62 -5.16
C ASP A 69 10.53 6.56 -5.64
N ILE A 70 10.02 5.52 -6.33
CA ILE A 70 10.83 4.38 -6.81
C ILE A 70 11.89 4.78 -7.86
N LEU A 71 11.75 5.93 -8.50
CA LEU A 71 12.78 6.46 -9.39
C LEU A 71 14.01 6.90 -8.61
N GLU A 72 13.81 7.44 -7.41
CA GLU A 72 14.91 7.78 -6.49
C GLU A 72 15.66 6.51 -6.04
N ILE A 73 14.92 5.42 -5.74
CA ILE A 73 15.51 4.13 -5.39
C ILE A 73 16.41 3.60 -6.53
N TYR A 74 15.92 3.69 -7.77
CA TYR A 74 16.68 3.28 -8.95
C TYR A 74 17.97 4.09 -9.15
N LYS A 75 17.89 5.42 -9.05
CA LYS A 75 19.03 6.33 -9.17
C LYS A 75 20.07 6.09 -8.06
N ALA A 76 19.62 5.93 -6.82
CA ALA A 76 20.50 5.64 -5.69
C ALA A 76 21.33 4.36 -5.93
N ARG A 77 20.72 3.32 -6.49
CA ARG A 77 21.44 2.08 -6.86
C ARG A 77 22.56 2.33 -7.87
N GLN A 78 22.30 3.18 -8.87
CA GLN A 78 23.34 3.52 -9.87
C GLN A 78 24.50 4.29 -9.25
N GLU A 79 24.26 5.03 -8.16
CA GLU A 79 25.28 5.71 -7.37
C GLU A 79 25.93 4.81 -6.30
N GLY A 80 25.60 3.53 -6.26
CA GLY A 80 26.12 2.58 -5.27
C GLY A 80 25.52 2.75 -3.87
N LYS A 81 24.41 3.50 -3.74
CA LYS A 81 23.70 3.75 -2.48
C LYS A 81 22.50 2.83 -2.33
N ARG A 82 22.08 2.59 -1.09
CA ARG A 82 20.83 1.90 -0.73
C ARG A 82 19.99 2.83 0.15
N LEU A 83 18.72 3.03 -0.21
CA LEU A 83 17.81 3.91 0.54
C LEU A 83 17.10 3.16 1.67
N ILE A 84 17.84 2.37 2.45
CA ILE A 84 17.23 1.57 3.53
C ILE A 84 16.64 2.44 4.64
N GLU A 85 17.22 3.60 4.91
CA GLU A 85 16.73 4.55 5.90
C GLU A 85 15.34 5.11 5.54
N PHE A 86 15.07 5.29 4.23
CA PHE A 86 13.73 5.67 3.77
C PHE A 86 12.69 4.65 4.20
N PHE A 87 12.93 3.36 3.92
CA PHE A 87 12.02 2.28 4.30
C PHE A 87 11.92 2.12 5.82
N ALA A 88 13.02 2.26 6.55
CA ALA A 88 13.02 2.20 8.01
C ALA A 88 12.09 3.26 8.62
N ASP A 89 12.21 4.50 8.14
CA ASP A 89 11.39 5.61 8.65
C ASP A 89 9.94 5.50 8.16
N GLU A 90 9.70 5.05 6.92
CA GLU A 90 8.36 4.81 6.40
C GLU A 90 7.63 3.73 7.20
N TYR A 91 8.27 2.61 7.51
CA TYR A 91 7.66 1.53 8.30
C TYR A 91 7.44 1.93 9.76
N ARG A 92 8.30 2.77 10.34
CA ARG A 92 8.05 3.38 11.65
C ARG A 92 6.83 4.29 11.62
N LEU A 93 6.69 5.09 10.56
CA LEU A 93 5.52 5.95 10.34
C LEU A 93 4.24 5.12 10.20
N ASN A 94 4.25 4.03 9.43
CA ASN A 94 3.08 3.16 9.29
C ASN A 94 2.65 2.58 10.66
N ALA A 95 3.60 2.07 11.44
CA ALA A 95 3.33 1.61 12.80
C ALA A 95 2.91 2.75 13.76
N GLN A 96 3.38 3.98 13.55
CA GLN A 96 2.95 5.15 14.30
C GLN A 96 1.50 5.51 13.99
N ILE A 97 1.07 5.48 12.73
CA ILE A 97 -0.31 5.74 12.31
C ILE A 97 -1.25 4.69 12.90
N ASP A 98 -0.89 3.41 12.84
CA ASP A 98 -1.69 2.30 13.40
C ASP A 98 -1.99 2.47 14.89
N ARG A 99 -1.00 2.93 15.68
CA ARG A 99 -1.13 3.14 17.13
C ARG A 99 -1.51 4.57 17.55
N PHE A 100 -1.77 5.45 16.58
CA PHE A 100 -2.06 6.87 16.87
C PHE A 100 -3.35 7.01 17.68
N LYS A 101 -3.27 7.72 18.81
CA LYS A 101 -4.35 7.75 19.82
C LYS A 101 -5.56 8.60 19.44
N LYS A 102 -5.40 9.52 18.49
CA LYS A 102 -6.47 10.40 18.02
C LYS A 102 -7.01 9.91 16.69
N PRO A 103 -8.24 10.28 16.30
CA PRO A 103 -8.74 9.99 14.97
C PRO A 103 -7.78 10.47 13.90
N TYR A 104 -7.44 9.56 12.97
CA TYR A 104 -6.63 9.83 11.79
C TYR A 104 -7.51 9.57 10.55
N VAL A 105 -7.84 10.64 9.85
CA VAL A 105 -8.79 10.64 8.74
C VAL A 105 -8.04 10.84 7.43
N SER A 106 -8.08 9.86 6.55
CA SER A 106 -7.51 9.96 5.19
C SER A 106 -8.63 10.25 4.19
N LEU A 107 -8.61 11.43 3.57
CA LEU A 107 -9.53 11.82 2.51
C LEU A 107 -8.93 11.43 1.15
N ILE A 108 -9.30 10.24 0.68
CA ILE A 108 -8.66 9.56 -0.46
C ILE A 108 -9.46 9.86 -1.73
N ASP A 109 -8.90 10.74 -2.59
CA ASP A 109 -9.43 11.05 -3.91
C ASP A 109 -8.41 10.71 -4.99
N GLY A 110 -8.82 9.94 -6.00
CA GLY A 110 -7.93 9.46 -7.07
C GLY A 110 -7.02 8.29 -6.66
N ILE A 111 -5.80 8.26 -7.19
CA ILE A 111 -4.87 7.12 -7.07
C ILE A 111 -4.32 7.00 -5.64
N CYS A 112 -4.47 5.82 -5.04
CA CYS A 112 -3.88 5.43 -3.74
C CYS A 112 -3.18 4.07 -3.90
N MET A 113 -1.84 4.06 -3.92
CA MET A 113 -1.06 2.85 -4.19
C MET A 113 0.21 2.80 -3.33
N GLY A 114 0.70 1.59 -3.00
CA GLY A 114 1.96 1.39 -2.28
C GLY A 114 2.08 2.23 -1.02
N GLY A 115 3.12 3.08 -0.91
CA GLY A 115 3.28 4.00 0.22
C GLY A 115 2.06 4.89 0.51
N GLY A 116 1.21 5.17 -0.50
CA GLY A 116 -0.08 5.86 -0.31
C GLY A 116 -1.05 5.04 0.55
N MET A 117 -1.04 3.72 0.42
CA MET A 117 -1.72 2.81 1.33
C MET A 117 -1.12 2.93 2.74
N GLY A 118 0.21 2.87 2.84
CA GLY A 118 0.91 2.91 4.13
C GLY A 118 0.57 4.14 4.97
N ILE A 119 0.42 5.32 4.37
CA ILE A 119 0.07 6.55 5.09
C ILE A 119 -1.44 6.75 5.28
N SER A 120 -2.30 5.85 4.77
CA SER A 120 -3.76 6.02 4.83
C SER A 120 -4.51 4.87 5.50
N VAL A 121 -4.22 3.60 5.13
CA VAL A 121 -5.07 2.46 5.49
C VAL A 121 -4.95 2.08 6.97
N HIS A 122 -3.84 2.43 7.62
CA HIS A 122 -3.65 2.19 9.07
C HIS A 122 -4.37 3.21 9.95
N GLY A 123 -4.88 4.31 9.38
CA GLY A 123 -5.67 5.29 10.09
C GLY A 123 -7.08 4.80 10.44
N SER A 124 -7.71 5.47 11.39
CA SER A 124 -9.04 5.09 11.91
C SER A 124 -10.18 5.31 10.89
N HIS A 125 -10.06 6.33 10.02
CA HIS A 125 -11.10 6.67 9.04
C HIS A 125 -10.48 6.79 7.64
N ARG A 126 -10.84 5.87 6.76
CA ARG A 126 -10.43 5.80 5.36
C ARG A 126 -11.62 6.16 4.49
N VAL A 127 -11.65 7.42 4.07
CA VAL A 127 -12.78 8.01 3.31
C VAL A 127 -12.40 8.03 1.84
N MET A 128 -13.07 7.24 1.01
CA MET A 128 -12.81 7.15 -0.42
C MET A 128 -13.93 7.79 -1.24
N THR A 129 -13.54 8.50 -2.30
CA THR A 129 -14.48 9.08 -3.26
C THR A 129 -14.71 8.13 -4.43
N GLU A 130 -15.67 8.45 -5.28
CA GLU A 130 -15.95 7.75 -6.54
C GLU A 130 -14.75 7.76 -7.53
N ASN A 131 -13.80 8.66 -7.34
CA ASN A 131 -12.57 8.73 -8.14
C ASN A 131 -11.44 7.84 -7.59
N ALA A 132 -11.61 7.31 -6.37
CA ALA A 132 -10.54 6.58 -5.71
C ALA A 132 -10.25 5.23 -6.40
N VAL A 133 -8.98 4.99 -6.64
CA VAL A 133 -8.46 3.73 -7.18
C VAL A 133 -7.34 3.24 -6.27
N PHE A 134 -7.53 2.07 -5.69
CA PHE A 134 -6.59 1.43 -4.79
C PHE A 134 -5.87 0.27 -5.47
N ALA A 135 -4.58 0.10 -5.21
CA ALA A 135 -3.82 -1.09 -5.58
C ALA A 135 -2.53 -1.23 -4.76
N MET A 136 -2.03 -2.47 -4.68
CA MET A 136 -0.67 -2.81 -4.24
C MET A 136 0.08 -3.44 -5.42
N PRO A 137 0.63 -2.60 -6.35
CA PRO A 137 1.17 -3.09 -7.62
C PRO A 137 2.63 -3.54 -7.54
N GLU A 138 3.23 -3.62 -6.37
CA GLU A 138 4.66 -3.81 -6.10
C GLU A 138 5.22 -5.08 -6.76
N VAL A 139 4.44 -6.15 -6.80
CA VAL A 139 4.82 -7.41 -7.46
C VAL A 139 5.11 -7.22 -8.96
N GLY A 140 4.52 -6.17 -9.57
CA GLY A 140 4.74 -5.79 -10.97
C GLY A 140 6.11 -5.16 -11.25
N ILE A 141 6.79 -4.70 -10.22
CA ILE A 141 8.15 -4.15 -10.31
C ILE A 141 9.18 -5.03 -9.60
N GLY A 142 8.89 -6.33 -9.41
CA GLY A 142 9.81 -7.25 -8.75
C GLY A 142 9.98 -6.99 -7.26
N PHE A 143 8.98 -6.39 -6.64
CA PHE A 143 8.91 -6.11 -5.21
C PHE A 143 7.77 -6.92 -4.57
N PHE A 144 7.29 -6.53 -3.41
CA PHE A 144 6.17 -7.14 -2.69
C PHE A 144 5.30 -6.05 -2.06
N PRO A 145 4.01 -6.29 -1.79
CA PRO A 145 3.17 -5.39 -1.00
C PRO A 145 3.75 -5.22 0.41
N ASP A 146 4.42 -4.10 0.63
CA ASP A 146 5.03 -3.67 1.90
C ASP A 146 4.14 -2.64 2.62
N VAL A 147 4.70 -1.76 3.42
CA VAL A 147 4.03 -0.67 4.17
C VAL A 147 2.83 -1.14 4.98
N GLY A 148 2.88 -2.36 5.52
CA GLY A 148 1.78 -3.01 6.22
C GLY A 148 0.85 -3.82 5.31
N GLY A 149 1.22 -4.05 4.05
CA GLY A 149 0.47 -4.92 3.14
C GLY A 149 0.33 -6.34 3.68
N SER A 150 1.37 -6.87 4.34
CA SER A 150 1.31 -8.18 4.99
C SER A 150 0.37 -8.23 6.21
N TYR A 151 0.03 -7.08 6.81
CA TYR A 151 -0.93 -6.95 7.90
C TYR A 151 -2.37 -6.79 7.39
N VAL A 152 -2.57 -5.93 6.38
CA VAL A 152 -3.91 -5.56 5.88
C VAL A 152 -4.49 -6.60 4.94
N LEU A 153 -3.69 -7.11 3.98
CA LEU A 153 -4.21 -7.99 2.92
C LEU A 153 -4.80 -9.32 3.43
N PRO A 154 -4.25 -9.99 4.47
CA PRO A 154 -4.85 -11.21 5.00
C PRO A 154 -6.29 -11.03 5.49
N ASP A 155 -6.64 -9.84 5.99
CA ASP A 155 -7.95 -9.56 6.58
C ASP A 155 -9.05 -9.28 5.54
N LEU A 156 -8.69 -9.16 4.26
CA LEU A 156 -9.64 -8.86 3.18
C LEU A 156 -10.49 -10.06 2.73
N GLY A 157 -10.75 -11.02 3.58
CA GLY A 157 -11.67 -12.14 3.38
C GLY A 157 -11.58 -12.91 2.05
N SER A 158 -12.06 -14.16 2.01
CA SER A 158 -12.23 -14.97 0.80
C SER A 158 -11.01 -15.03 -0.15
N SER A 159 -9.79 -14.94 0.37
CA SER A 159 -8.53 -14.88 -0.39
C SER A 159 -8.39 -13.62 -1.30
N PHE A 160 -9.22 -12.60 -1.10
CA PHE A 160 -9.23 -11.41 -1.91
C PHE A 160 -7.90 -10.63 -1.78
N GLY A 161 -7.34 -10.55 -0.57
CA GLY A 161 -6.05 -9.92 -0.35
C GLY A 161 -4.89 -10.67 -1.01
N MET A 162 -4.90 -12.01 -1.00
CA MET A 162 -3.91 -12.80 -1.73
C MET A 162 -3.98 -12.54 -3.24
N TYR A 163 -5.22 -12.49 -3.78
CA TYR A 163 -5.44 -12.13 -5.18
C TYR A 163 -4.88 -10.73 -5.50
N LEU A 164 -5.19 -9.72 -4.71
CA LEU A 164 -4.69 -8.34 -4.92
C LEU A 164 -3.16 -8.29 -4.83
N GLY A 165 -2.57 -8.92 -3.82
CA GLY A 165 -1.12 -8.92 -3.60
C GLY A 165 -0.34 -9.61 -4.72
N LEU A 166 -0.83 -10.75 -5.23
CA LEU A 166 -0.14 -11.50 -6.29
C LEU A 166 -0.37 -10.94 -7.70
N THR A 167 -1.49 -10.26 -7.93
CA THR A 167 -1.80 -9.68 -9.25
C THR A 167 -1.37 -8.21 -9.36
N GLY A 168 -1.43 -7.46 -8.27
CA GLY A 168 -1.32 -6.00 -8.27
C GLY A 168 -2.53 -5.32 -8.91
N ASN A 169 -3.67 -6.01 -8.99
CA ASN A 169 -4.87 -5.49 -9.62
C ASN A 169 -5.48 -4.34 -8.82
N LYS A 170 -6.11 -3.42 -9.56
CA LYS A 170 -6.77 -2.24 -9.01
C LYS A 170 -8.18 -2.56 -8.59
N ILE A 171 -8.63 -1.92 -7.51
CA ILE A 171 -10.02 -1.90 -7.08
C ILE A 171 -10.52 -0.47 -6.96
N GLU A 172 -11.81 -0.29 -7.10
CA GLU A 172 -12.49 0.99 -6.94
C GLU A 172 -13.12 1.10 -5.55
N TYR A 173 -13.61 2.29 -5.21
CA TYR A 173 -14.14 2.63 -3.89
C TYR A 173 -15.23 1.67 -3.36
N GLY A 174 -16.05 1.08 -4.24
CA GLY A 174 -17.09 0.12 -3.84
C GLY A 174 -16.52 -1.22 -3.39
N ASP A 175 -15.49 -1.73 -4.06
CA ASP A 175 -14.76 -2.94 -3.64
C ASP A 175 -13.94 -2.64 -2.37
N ALA A 176 -13.35 -1.43 -2.28
CA ALA A 176 -12.61 -1.00 -1.11
C ALA A 176 -13.50 -0.90 0.14
N LEU A 177 -14.73 -0.38 0.01
CA LEU A 177 -15.70 -0.36 1.11
C LEU A 177 -16.12 -1.77 1.52
N TRP A 178 -16.44 -2.61 0.54
CA TRP A 178 -16.87 -3.99 0.79
C TRP A 178 -15.78 -4.83 1.47
N SER A 179 -14.52 -4.67 1.06
CA SER A 179 -13.38 -5.42 1.62
C SER A 179 -12.87 -4.87 2.96
N GLY A 180 -13.32 -3.69 3.39
CA GLY A 180 -12.85 -3.03 4.61
C GLY A 180 -11.58 -2.18 4.45
N ILE A 181 -11.05 -2.04 3.24
CA ILE A 181 -9.98 -1.07 2.95
C ILE A 181 -10.48 0.35 3.19
N ALA A 182 -11.66 0.71 2.69
CA ALA A 182 -12.33 1.95 3.05
C ALA A 182 -13.29 1.73 4.23
N THR A 183 -13.41 2.73 5.11
CA THR A 183 -14.42 2.77 6.16
C THR A 183 -15.67 3.53 5.71
N HIS A 184 -15.48 4.53 4.85
CA HIS A 184 -16.54 5.40 4.34
C HIS A 184 -16.33 5.66 2.85
N THR A 185 -17.45 5.86 2.16
CA THR A 185 -17.47 6.37 0.79
C THR A 185 -18.30 7.63 0.73
N VAL A 186 -17.82 8.64 0.01
CA VAL A 186 -18.44 9.96 -0.13
C VAL A 186 -18.30 10.44 -1.57
N GLU A 187 -19.05 11.46 -1.97
CA GLU A 187 -18.83 12.14 -3.24
C GLU A 187 -17.67 13.14 -3.13
N ALA A 188 -16.78 13.18 -4.12
CA ALA A 188 -15.60 14.04 -4.12
C ALA A 188 -15.92 15.52 -3.92
N ALA A 189 -17.07 15.97 -4.40
CA ALA A 189 -17.54 17.35 -4.26
C ALA A 189 -17.70 17.80 -2.78
N TYR A 190 -17.91 16.86 -1.87
CA TYR A 190 -18.10 17.17 -0.44
C TYR A 190 -16.82 17.14 0.38
N LEU A 191 -15.67 16.72 -0.16
CA LEU A 191 -14.41 16.64 0.60
C LEU A 191 -14.03 17.96 1.30
N PRO A 192 -14.18 19.15 0.68
CA PRO A 192 -13.89 20.40 1.38
C PRO A 192 -14.79 20.63 2.61
N ALA A 193 -16.10 20.42 2.47
CA ALA A 193 -17.06 20.56 3.57
C ALA A 193 -16.79 19.53 4.69
N ILE A 194 -16.53 18.28 4.33
CA ILE A 194 -16.16 17.22 5.29
C ILE A 194 -14.92 17.62 6.10
N ALA A 195 -13.89 18.15 5.43
CA ALA A 195 -12.68 18.58 6.13
C ALA A 195 -12.93 19.75 7.07
N GLU A 196 -13.78 20.69 6.69
CA GLU A 196 -14.17 21.87 7.50
C GLU A 196 -14.98 21.43 8.72
N GLU A 197 -16.03 20.64 8.55
CA GLU A 197 -16.89 20.18 9.63
C GLU A 197 -16.14 19.31 10.64
N ILE A 198 -15.29 18.39 10.18
CA ILE A 198 -14.41 17.59 11.06
C ILE A 198 -13.42 18.51 11.81
N ALA A 199 -12.90 19.54 11.15
CA ALA A 199 -11.97 20.46 11.81
C ALA A 199 -12.66 21.32 12.89
N GLU A 200 -13.93 21.66 12.72
CA GLU A 200 -14.72 22.39 13.71
C GLU A 200 -15.16 21.51 14.89
N SER A 201 -15.69 20.33 14.60
CA SER A 201 -16.25 19.43 15.62
C SER A 201 -15.18 18.62 16.36
N GLY A 202 -14.13 18.18 15.65
CA GLY A 202 -13.13 17.21 16.12
C GLY A 202 -13.66 15.76 16.13
N ASP A 203 -14.89 15.51 15.64
CA ASP A 203 -15.58 14.21 15.66
C ASP A 203 -15.88 13.68 14.25
N PRO A 204 -14.91 13.00 13.60
CA PRO A 204 -15.12 12.47 12.26
C PRO A 204 -16.22 11.39 12.21
N GLY A 205 -16.49 10.69 13.32
CA GLY A 205 -17.49 9.64 13.35
C GLY A 205 -18.92 10.17 13.20
N THR A 206 -19.21 11.36 13.71
CA THR A 206 -20.51 12.02 13.54
C THR A 206 -20.61 12.65 12.15
N GLU A 207 -19.63 13.44 11.73
CA GLU A 207 -19.68 14.18 10.47
C GLU A 207 -19.75 13.26 9.25
N LEU A 208 -18.93 12.22 9.20
CA LEU A 208 -18.91 11.31 8.06
C LEU A 208 -20.22 10.54 7.82
N ARG A 209 -21.09 10.40 8.83
CA ARG A 209 -22.41 9.75 8.64
C ARG A 209 -23.32 10.55 7.74
N GLU A 210 -23.26 11.88 7.79
CA GLU A 210 -24.11 12.76 6.98
C GLU A 210 -23.73 12.73 5.50
N PHE A 211 -22.43 12.56 5.22
CA PHE A 211 -21.89 12.50 3.86
C PHE A 211 -21.80 11.10 3.28
N PHE A 212 -22.07 10.05 4.07
CA PHE A 212 -21.95 8.68 3.60
C PHE A 212 -22.80 8.41 2.36
N ARG A 213 -22.19 7.79 1.36
CA ARG A 213 -22.85 7.30 0.15
C ARG A 213 -22.54 5.82 -0.03
N ALA A 214 -23.58 5.02 -0.14
CA ALA A 214 -23.43 3.60 -0.39
C ALA A 214 -22.77 3.37 -1.76
N ALA A 215 -21.64 2.70 -1.75
CA ALA A 215 -20.91 2.33 -2.97
C ALA A 215 -21.20 0.87 -3.33
N ARG A 216 -21.56 0.62 -4.60
CA ARG A 216 -21.80 -0.74 -5.08
C ARG A 216 -20.45 -1.41 -5.38
N ARG A 217 -20.25 -2.62 -4.85
CA ARG A 217 -19.14 -3.49 -5.20
C ARG A 217 -19.17 -3.76 -6.72
N LYS A 218 -18.03 -3.63 -7.37
CA LYS A 218 -17.84 -3.90 -8.82
C LYS A 218 -17.48 -5.35 -9.08
N THR A 219 -16.65 -5.95 -8.22
CA THR A 219 -16.31 -7.38 -8.26
C THR A 219 -17.56 -8.20 -7.94
N ASP A 220 -18.08 -8.94 -8.90
CA ASP A 220 -19.30 -9.74 -8.75
C ASP A 220 -19.04 -11.05 -7.98
N GLU A 221 -20.15 -11.76 -7.66
CA GLU A 221 -20.08 -13.03 -6.91
C GLU A 221 -19.33 -14.12 -7.68
N ALA A 222 -19.45 -14.18 -9.01
CA ALA A 222 -18.75 -15.16 -9.82
C ALA A 222 -17.24 -14.95 -9.76
N CYS A 223 -16.81 -13.69 -9.84
CA CYS A 223 -15.40 -13.32 -9.67
C CYS A 223 -14.89 -13.67 -8.27
N LEU A 224 -15.65 -13.36 -7.20
CA LEU A 224 -15.27 -13.72 -5.83
C LEU A 224 -15.16 -15.22 -5.62
N HIS A 225 -16.07 -16.03 -6.19
CA HIS A 225 -15.97 -17.49 -6.16
C HIS A 225 -14.73 -17.99 -6.88
N SER A 226 -14.39 -17.40 -8.03
CA SER A 226 -13.16 -17.74 -8.76
C SER A 226 -11.92 -17.36 -7.96
N ILE A 227 -11.88 -16.17 -7.33
CA ILE A 227 -10.80 -15.75 -6.43
C ILE A 227 -10.66 -16.75 -5.28
N ALA A 228 -11.74 -17.06 -4.55
CA ALA A 228 -11.69 -18.00 -3.43
C ALA A 228 -11.19 -19.39 -3.87
N ARG A 229 -11.66 -19.88 -5.04
CA ARG A 229 -11.27 -21.17 -5.60
C ARG A 229 -9.76 -21.25 -5.90
N HIS A 230 -9.19 -20.22 -6.51
CA HIS A 230 -7.81 -20.27 -6.99
C HIS A 230 -6.79 -19.77 -5.96
N PHE A 231 -7.13 -18.76 -5.16
CA PHE A 231 -6.19 -18.08 -4.26
C PHE A 231 -6.22 -18.57 -2.80
N SER A 232 -7.06 -19.57 -2.47
CA SER A 232 -7.01 -20.28 -1.17
C SER A 232 -5.99 -21.41 -1.12
N LEU A 233 -5.25 -21.62 -2.20
CA LEU A 233 -4.30 -22.73 -2.33
C LEU A 233 -2.98 -22.45 -1.61
N GLY A 234 -2.25 -23.51 -1.28
CA GLY A 234 -1.13 -23.48 -0.34
C GLY A 234 0.18 -22.93 -0.90
N THR A 235 0.32 -22.83 -2.23
CA THR A 235 1.55 -22.32 -2.86
C THR A 235 1.25 -21.50 -4.13
N PRO A 236 2.17 -20.61 -4.54
CA PRO A 236 2.03 -19.91 -5.83
C PRO A 236 1.94 -20.87 -7.02
N GLN A 237 2.64 -22.01 -6.99
CA GLN A 237 2.57 -23.05 -8.03
C GLN A 237 1.19 -23.68 -8.12
N ASP A 238 0.56 -23.96 -6.97
CA ASP A 238 -0.79 -24.51 -6.94
C ASP A 238 -1.81 -23.53 -7.53
N ILE A 239 -1.66 -22.23 -7.21
CA ILE A 239 -2.49 -21.15 -7.77
C ILE A 239 -2.34 -21.13 -9.29
N VAL A 240 -1.11 -21.09 -9.81
CA VAL A 240 -0.84 -21.08 -11.26
C VAL A 240 -1.41 -22.33 -11.92
N THR A 241 -1.16 -23.52 -11.36
CA THR A 241 -1.68 -24.79 -11.90
C THR A 241 -3.22 -24.81 -11.92
N SER A 242 -3.87 -24.26 -10.90
CA SER A 242 -5.33 -24.18 -10.82
C SER A 242 -5.90 -23.23 -11.88
N LEU A 243 -5.26 -22.08 -12.10
CA LEU A 243 -5.62 -21.11 -13.14
C LEU A 243 -5.42 -21.71 -14.54
N GLU A 244 -4.30 -22.40 -14.79
CA GLU A 244 -4.01 -23.08 -16.07
C GLU A 244 -5.09 -24.07 -16.46
N ARG A 245 -5.56 -24.90 -15.51
CA ARG A 245 -6.62 -25.87 -15.75
C ARG A 245 -7.96 -25.23 -16.12
N ALA A 246 -8.22 -24.04 -15.63
CA ALA A 246 -9.47 -23.32 -15.86
C ALA A 246 -9.39 -22.36 -17.08
N ALA A 247 -8.21 -21.90 -17.48
CA ALA A 247 -8.02 -20.83 -18.47
C ALA A 247 -8.66 -21.08 -19.84
N GLY A 248 -8.85 -22.35 -20.23
CA GLY A 248 -9.49 -22.69 -21.51
C GLY A 248 -10.99 -22.40 -21.56
N THR A 249 -11.66 -22.27 -20.41
CA THR A 249 -13.13 -22.10 -20.31
C THR A 249 -13.54 -20.92 -19.41
N ASP A 250 -12.62 -20.40 -18.63
CA ASP A 250 -12.85 -19.30 -17.68
C ASP A 250 -11.96 -18.08 -18.03
N LYS A 251 -12.60 -17.01 -18.49
CA LYS A 251 -11.93 -15.78 -18.86
C LYS A 251 -11.19 -15.16 -17.66
N PHE A 252 -11.77 -15.19 -16.47
CA PHE A 252 -11.11 -14.70 -15.26
C PHE A 252 -9.79 -15.43 -15.02
N ALA A 253 -9.80 -16.76 -15.11
CA ALA A 253 -8.61 -17.57 -14.94
C ALA A 253 -7.55 -17.29 -16.00
N ALA A 254 -7.96 -17.12 -17.27
CA ALA A 254 -7.04 -16.79 -18.36
C ALA A 254 -6.36 -15.43 -18.18
N ASP A 255 -7.14 -14.38 -17.88
CA ASP A 255 -6.64 -13.02 -17.70
C ASP A 255 -5.73 -12.94 -16.45
N THR A 256 -6.13 -13.61 -15.36
CA THR A 256 -5.38 -13.65 -14.10
C THR A 256 -4.06 -14.40 -14.27
N LEU A 257 -4.08 -15.54 -14.98
CA LEU A 257 -2.87 -16.31 -15.29
C LEU A 257 -1.87 -15.48 -16.09
N ALA A 258 -2.35 -14.77 -17.13
CA ALA A 258 -1.50 -13.88 -17.93
C ALA A 258 -0.87 -12.77 -17.06
N THR A 259 -1.65 -12.21 -16.15
CA THR A 259 -1.17 -11.21 -15.19
C THR A 259 -0.08 -11.79 -14.29
N ILE A 260 -0.33 -12.92 -13.61
CA ILE A 260 0.64 -13.53 -12.69
C ILE A 260 1.93 -13.90 -13.43
N ARG A 261 1.85 -14.47 -14.64
CA ARG A 261 3.01 -14.82 -15.46
C ARG A 261 3.88 -13.63 -15.88
N SER A 262 3.34 -12.43 -15.84
CA SER A 262 4.12 -11.21 -16.11
C SER A 262 4.89 -10.69 -14.88
N ARG A 263 4.64 -11.24 -13.69
CA ARG A 263 5.24 -10.80 -12.43
C ARG A 263 6.57 -11.50 -12.14
N SER A 264 7.41 -10.90 -11.28
CA SER A 264 8.64 -11.53 -10.81
C SER A 264 8.32 -12.83 -10.07
N PRO A 265 8.90 -13.98 -10.48
CA PRO A 265 8.75 -15.24 -9.75
C PRO A 265 9.16 -15.14 -8.27
N THR A 266 10.28 -14.49 -7.99
CA THR A 266 10.74 -14.23 -6.61
C THR A 266 9.75 -13.34 -5.87
N GLY A 267 9.27 -12.24 -6.51
CA GLY A 267 8.27 -11.35 -5.94
C GLY A 267 6.97 -12.06 -5.57
N LEU A 268 6.48 -12.96 -6.43
CA LEU A 268 5.29 -13.78 -6.15
C LEU A 268 5.46 -14.67 -4.92
N HIS A 269 6.58 -15.39 -4.79
CA HIS A 269 6.86 -16.24 -3.63
C HIS A 269 6.98 -15.45 -2.34
N VAL A 270 7.70 -14.33 -2.37
CA VAL A 270 7.86 -13.46 -1.20
C VAL A 270 6.51 -12.87 -0.79
N THR A 271 5.73 -12.37 -1.75
CA THR A 271 4.39 -11.81 -1.50
C THR A 271 3.46 -12.85 -0.87
N PHE A 272 3.38 -14.04 -1.46
CA PHE A 272 2.57 -15.14 -0.94
C PHE A 272 2.92 -15.45 0.52
N ARG A 273 4.21 -15.62 0.80
CA ARG A 273 4.68 -15.95 2.15
C ARG A 273 4.47 -14.80 3.13
N ALA A 274 4.69 -13.55 2.71
CA ALA A 274 4.49 -12.37 3.58
C ALA A 274 3.01 -12.24 3.99
N ILE A 275 2.07 -12.37 3.05
CA ILE A 275 0.63 -12.33 3.33
C ILE A 275 0.22 -13.51 4.24
N THR A 276 0.72 -14.72 3.95
CA THR A 276 0.40 -15.89 4.76
C THR A 276 0.93 -15.77 6.19
N ALA A 277 2.17 -15.32 6.37
CA ALA A 277 2.76 -15.14 7.70
C ALA A 277 2.09 -13.98 8.47
N GLY A 278 1.80 -12.89 7.78
CA GLY A 278 1.20 -11.69 8.38
C GLY A 278 -0.20 -11.92 8.96
N SER A 279 -0.93 -12.95 8.47
CA SER A 279 -2.28 -13.27 8.96
C SER A 279 -2.37 -13.60 10.47
N THR A 280 -1.25 -13.84 11.13
CA THR A 280 -1.19 -14.14 12.56
C THR A 280 -0.25 -13.20 13.33
N MET A 281 0.26 -12.17 12.66
CA MET A 281 1.21 -11.21 13.21
C MET A 281 0.52 -9.89 13.57
N SER A 282 1.04 -9.21 14.59
CA SER A 282 0.72 -7.81 14.86
C SER A 282 1.33 -6.89 13.80
N MET A 283 0.82 -5.64 13.70
CA MET A 283 1.41 -4.62 12.82
C MET A 283 2.92 -4.47 13.03
N GLY A 284 3.39 -4.42 14.28
CA GLY A 284 4.82 -4.29 14.59
C GLY A 284 5.66 -5.49 14.13
N GLU A 285 5.12 -6.71 14.21
CA GLU A 285 5.79 -7.92 13.69
C GLU A 285 5.83 -7.93 12.17
N CYS A 286 4.74 -7.51 11.51
CA CYS A 286 4.70 -7.33 10.06
C CYS A 286 5.74 -6.32 9.60
N MET A 287 5.85 -5.15 10.23
CA MET A 287 6.86 -4.14 9.90
C MET A 287 8.30 -4.68 10.03
N LYS A 288 8.60 -5.46 11.07
CA LYS A 288 9.92 -6.11 11.22
C LYS A 288 10.18 -7.13 10.13
N MET A 289 9.19 -7.94 9.79
CA MET A 289 9.27 -8.93 8.70
C MET A 289 9.48 -8.22 7.35
N GLU A 290 8.68 -7.22 7.03
CA GLU A 290 8.79 -6.44 5.80
C GLU A 290 10.14 -5.73 5.71
N PHE A 291 10.68 -5.23 6.82
CA PHE A 291 12.01 -4.63 6.87
C PHE A 291 13.14 -5.64 6.56
N ARG A 292 13.01 -6.90 7.00
CA ARG A 292 13.93 -7.98 6.61
C ARG A 292 13.89 -8.22 5.11
N ILE A 293 12.70 -8.25 4.54
CA ILE A 293 12.47 -8.49 3.11
C ILE A 293 13.04 -7.35 2.28
N VAL A 294 12.72 -6.09 2.58
CA VAL A 294 13.17 -4.94 1.79
C VAL A 294 14.69 -4.81 1.81
N ASN A 295 15.37 -5.09 2.94
CA ASN A 295 16.84 -5.08 3.00
C ASN A 295 17.49 -5.98 1.96
N ARG A 296 16.87 -7.11 1.65
CA ARG A 296 17.36 -8.08 0.67
C ARG A 296 16.87 -7.76 -0.73
N MET A 297 15.65 -7.28 -0.89
CA MET A 297 15.13 -6.85 -2.18
C MET A 297 15.89 -5.65 -2.75
N LEU A 298 16.36 -4.72 -1.92
CA LEU A 298 17.27 -3.63 -2.33
C LEU A 298 18.64 -4.12 -2.86
N GLN A 299 18.93 -5.41 -2.76
CA GLN A 299 20.13 -6.04 -3.32
C GLN A 299 19.79 -6.98 -4.48
N SER A 300 18.51 -7.25 -4.74
CA SER A 300 18.05 -8.18 -5.76
C SER A 300 18.14 -7.58 -7.17
N HIS A 301 18.17 -8.46 -8.17
CA HIS A 301 18.09 -8.09 -9.58
C HIS A 301 16.68 -7.57 -9.93
N ASP A 302 15.65 -8.30 -9.54
CA ASP A 302 14.29 -8.13 -10.03
C ASP A 302 13.68 -6.76 -9.69
N LEU A 303 13.99 -6.21 -8.51
CA LEU A 303 13.49 -4.86 -8.14
C LEU A 303 13.96 -3.80 -9.15
N TYR A 304 15.24 -3.78 -9.49
CA TYR A 304 15.78 -2.77 -10.40
C TYR A 304 15.41 -3.02 -11.85
N GLU A 305 15.31 -4.28 -12.25
CA GLU A 305 14.81 -4.66 -13.57
C GLU A 305 13.33 -4.28 -13.74
N GLY A 306 12.50 -4.52 -12.72
CA GLY A 306 11.10 -4.12 -12.73
C GLY A 306 10.92 -2.60 -12.79
N ILE A 307 11.68 -1.84 -12.00
CA ILE A 307 11.66 -0.37 -12.07
C ILE A 307 12.12 0.11 -13.45
N ARG A 308 13.18 -0.49 -14.01
CA ARG A 308 13.66 -0.17 -15.36
C ARG A 308 12.54 -0.33 -16.39
N ALA A 309 11.90 -1.49 -16.42
CA ALA A 309 10.84 -1.80 -17.37
C ALA A 309 9.59 -0.92 -17.20
N ALA A 310 9.24 -0.57 -15.95
CA ALA A 310 8.06 0.24 -15.65
C ALA A 310 8.26 1.74 -15.92
N LEU A 311 9.43 2.30 -15.64
CA LEU A 311 9.64 3.76 -15.63
C LEU A 311 10.68 4.27 -16.63
N ILE A 312 11.75 3.52 -16.87
CA ILE A 312 12.87 3.96 -17.72
C ILE A 312 12.62 3.54 -19.16
N ASP A 313 12.52 2.23 -19.40
CA ASP A 313 12.30 1.65 -20.73
C ASP A 313 10.85 1.20 -20.88
N LYS A 314 9.94 2.15 -20.78
CA LYS A 314 8.49 1.90 -20.77
C LYS A 314 8.04 1.03 -21.94
N GLY A 315 7.34 -0.07 -21.62
CA GLY A 315 6.85 -1.04 -22.60
C GLY A 315 7.81 -2.19 -22.89
N SER A 316 9.00 -2.21 -22.28
CA SER A 316 9.86 -3.39 -22.30
C SER A 316 9.32 -4.50 -21.39
N VAL A 317 9.62 -5.75 -21.74
CA VAL A 317 9.33 -6.90 -20.89
C VAL A 317 10.48 -7.07 -19.89
N PRO A 318 10.19 -7.17 -18.58
CA PRO A 318 11.23 -7.41 -17.58
C PRO A 318 11.90 -8.77 -17.76
N ASN A 319 13.21 -8.82 -17.53
CA ASN A 319 14.00 -10.06 -17.56
C ASN A 319 14.21 -10.57 -16.13
N TRP A 320 13.19 -11.27 -15.60
CA TRP A 320 13.19 -11.78 -14.22
C TRP A 320 14.27 -12.86 -13.98
N GLN A 321 14.81 -12.91 -12.78
CA GLN A 321 15.81 -13.89 -12.33
C GLN A 321 15.43 -14.50 -10.97
N PRO A 322 15.01 -15.77 -10.94
CA PRO A 322 14.85 -16.72 -12.05
C PRO A 322 13.68 -16.38 -12.97
N PRO A 323 13.68 -16.85 -14.23
CA PRO A 323 12.63 -16.49 -15.20
C PRO A 323 11.31 -17.22 -15.01
N ARG A 324 11.28 -18.32 -14.25
CA ARG A 324 10.08 -19.14 -14.05
C ARG A 324 9.82 -19.39 -12.58
N LEU A 325 8.53 -19.53 -12.23
CA LEU A 325 8.08 -19.71 -10.86
C LEU A 325 8.69 -20.95 -10.19
N GLU A 326 8.75 -22.05 -10.94
CA GLU A 326 9.32 -23.33 -10.49
C GLU A 326 10.83 -23.34 -10.30
N ASP A 327 11.54 -22.35 -10.84
CA ASP A 327 12.98 -22.21 -10.67
C ASP A 327 13.37 -21.48 -9.38
N VAL A 328 12.39 -20.94 -8.65
CA VAL A 328 12.63 -20.27 -7.36
C VAL A 328 12.87 -21.32 -6.27
N ARG A 329 14.06 -21.28 -5.69
CA ARG A 329 14.44 -22.24 -4.63
C ARG A 329 13.87 -21.81 -3.28
N PRO A 330 13.27 -22.72 -2.49
CA PRO A 330 12.72 -22.44 -1.17
C PRO A 330 13.72 -21.73 -0.24
N GLU A 331 14.99 -22.17 -0.23
CA GLU A 331 16.03 -21.59 0.61
C GLU A 331 16.34 -20.12 0.26
N ALA A 332 16.19 -19.76 -1.02
CA ALA A 332 16.32 -18.37 -1.45
C ALA A 332 15.19 -17.51 -0.90
N ILE A 333 13.97 -18.05 -0.79
CA ILE A 333 12.84 -17.33 -0.16
C ILE A 333 13.03 -17.26 1.36
N ASP A 334 13.49 -18.34 2.01
CA ASP A 334 13.77 -18.35 3.46
C ASP A 334 14.76 -17.22 3.84
N ALA A 335 15.74 -16.99 2.98
CA ALA A 335 16.73 -15.94 3.19
C ALA A 335 16.09 -14.54 3.31
N PHE A 336 15.00 -14.23 2.59
CA PHE A 336 14.33 -12.92 2.69
C PHE A 336 13.72 -12.67 4.08
N PHE A 337 13.28 -13.70 4.76
CA PHE A 337 12.60 -13.63 6.05
C PHE A 337 13.54 -13.82 7.26
N ALA A 338 14.76 -14.26 7.03
CA ALA A 338 15.74 -14.50 8.09
C ALA A 338 16.07 -13.19 8.85
N PRO A 339 16.35 -13.24 10.15
CA PRO A 339 16.82 -12.08 10.92
C PRO A 339 17.99 -11.35 10.24
N LEU A 340 18.07 -10.05 10.42
CA LEU A 340 19.18 -9.25 9.90
C LEU A 340 20.38 -9.32 10.84
N PRO A 341 21.63 -9.40 10.32
CA PRO A 341 22.82 -9.39 11.16
C PRO A 341 22.94 -8.15 12.04
N GLU A 342 22.51 -7.00 11.53
CA GLU A 342 22.53 -5.70 12.22
C GLU A 342 21.33 -5.52 13.20
N GLY A 343 20.43 -6.50 13.24
CA GLY A 343 19.19 -6.48 14.02
C GLY A 343 17.98 -6.01 13.21
N ASP A 344 16.79 -6.28 13.77
CA ASP A 344 15.52 -5.91 13.15
C ASP A 344 15.16 -4.44 13.39
N LEU A 345 14.17 -3.95 12.63
CA LEU A 345 13.62 -2.61 12.78
C LEU A 345 13.16 -2.38 14.24
N GLN A 346 13.61 -1.29 14.83
CA GLN A 346 13.09 -0.78 16.11
C GLN A 346 11.93 0.18 15.83
N LEU A 347 10.78 -0.06 16.47
CA LEU A 347 9.53 0.68 16.30
C LEU A 347 9.23 1.59 17.48
#